data_c4158ddd37bd0fb6bf237621024cd824
#
_entry.id   c4158ddd37bd0fb6bf237621024cd824
#
_cell.length_a   1.000
_cell.length_b   1.000
_cell.length_c   1.000
_cell.angle_alpha   90.00
_cell.angle_beta   90.00
_cell.angle_gamma   90.00
#
_symmetry.space_group_name_H-M   'P 1'
#
loop_
_entity.id
_entity.type
_entity.pdbx_description
1 polymer ?
#
loop_
_entity_poly.entity_id
_entity_poly.type
_entity_poly.pdbx_seq_one_letter_code
_entity_poly.pdbx_strand_id
1 'polypeptide(L)'
;MAENESVFVEQAEYLDSAMFSSWFVEHPKEVEILRKLKASGAKLLIGPRGTGKTTLMLKALNEMSFAGGAETLPAYVNFKTSLRLEPLYKTSGNATFWFNQWLFLNAGIGLANSLENLGFSSQPKINNLPIETAKKIVDSLQSGDLDTAKKLLETPITISEFNSYSRECLNICERLRIVFLFDDAAHAFSSDQQRDFFDFFRLIKSPSISPKAAIYPGVTNFSSAFHVGHDAEQVDIWLDPTDPRYLNFMRSLVSRRLSDSTATALTLDDSTFQLLALSAFGIPRNMLNMVLSLIHI
;
A
#
# COMPACT_ATOMS: atom_id res chain seq x y z
N MET A 1 16.57 23.54 -13.93
CA MET A 1 15.13 23.41 -14.24
C MET A 1 14.70 21.95 -14.35
N ALA A 2 15.42 21.05 -15.01
CA ALA A 2 15.03 19.63 -15.16
C ALA A 2 14.91 18.80 -13.85
N GLU A 3 15.68 19.14 -12.80
CA GLU A 3 15.61 18.43 -11.51
C GLU A 3 14.33 18.70 -10.70
N ASN A 4 13.67 19.84 -10.88
CA ASN A 4 12.43 20.19 -10.16
C ASN A 4 11.17 19.56 -10.79
N GLU A 5 11.24 19.06 -12.00
CA GLU A 5 10.07 18.54 -12.73
C GLU A 5 9.72 17.10 -12.33
N SER A 6 10.74 16.26 -12.06
CA SER A 6 10.54 14.88 -11.61
C SER A 6 9.82 14.81 -10.24
N VAL A 7 10.06 15.81 -9.40
CA VAL A 7 9.56 15.91 -8.03
C VAL A 7 8.06 16.24 -7.99
N PHE A 8 7.52 16.95 -8.99
CA PHE A 8 6.13 17.43 -9.00
C PHE A 8 5.08 16.29 -8.98
N VAL A 9 5.38 15.17 -9.63
CA VAL A 9 4.47 14.01 -9.75
C VAL A 9 5.06 12.74 -9.10
N GLU A 10 6.05 12.88 -8.23
CA GLU A 10 6.74 11.75 -7.61
C GLU A 10 5.78 10.90 -6.75
N GLN A 11 6.09 9.61 -6.67
CA GLN A 11 5.26 8.68 -5.90
C GLN A 11 5.55 8.85 -4.42
N ALA A 12 4.50 8.86 -3.59
CA ALA A 12 4.60 9.14 -2.15
C ALA A 12 5.61 8.24 -1.41
N GLU A 13 5.86 7.05 -1.91
CA GLU A 13 6.79 6.07 -1.32
C GLU A 13 8.28 6.42 -1.52
N TYR A 14 8.60 7.33 -2.47
CA TYR A 14 9.97 7.81 -2.69
C TYR A 14 10.26 9.13 -1.98
N LEU A 15 9.25 9.72 -1.33
CA LEU A 15 9.43 10.95 -0.58
C LEU A 15 10.02 10.65 0.80
N ASP A 16 11.02 11.40 1.22
CA ASP A 16 11.46 11.39 2.60
C ASP A 16 10.38 11.98 3.54
N SER A 17 10.52 11.77 4.84
CA SER A 17 9.51 12.19 5.83
C SER A 17 9.26 13.69 5.84
N ALA A 18 10.27 14.52 5.54
CA ALA A 18 10.15 15.98 5.53
C ALA A 18 9.40 16.43 4.28
N MET A 19 9.76 15.90 3.12
CA MET A 19 9.07 16.17 1.85
C MET A 19 7.63 15.65 1.89
N PHE A 20 7.41 14.44 2.42
CA PHE A 20 6.08 13.89 2.58
C PHE A 20 5.18 14.83 3.39
N SER A 21 5.67 15.33 4.53
CA SER A 21 4.93 16.25 5.39
C SER A 21 4.65 17.60 4.72
N SER A 22 5.60 18.15 3.95
CA SER A 22 5.43 19.44 3.26
C SER A 22 4.46 19.37 2.08
N TRP A 23 4.41 18.24 1.38
CA TRP A 23 3.62 18.06 0.17
C TRP A 23 2.26 17.43 0.40
N PHE A 24 2.05 16.92 1.60
CA PHE A 24 0.79 16.30 1.96
C PHE A 24 -0.32 17.36 2.04
N VAL A 25 -1.43 17.09 1.35
CA VAL A 25 -2.67 17.85 1.47
C VAL A 25 -3.72 16.94 2.10
N GLU A 26 -4.35 17.42 3.15
CA GLU A 26 -5.38 16.67 3.84
C GLU A 26 -6.56 16.36 2.91
N HIS A 27 -6.85 15.07 2.76
CA HIS A 27 -7.99 14.62 1.96
C HIS A 27 -9.30 14.97 2.69
N PRO A 28 -10.36 15.47 2.01
CA PRO A 28 -11.62 15.86 2.65
C PRO A 28 -12.30 14.79 3.51
N LYS A 29 -12.04 13.51 3.23
CA LYS A 29 -12.53 12.36 4.01
C LYS A 29 -11.44 11.72 4.90
N GLU A 30 -10.30 12.38 5.08
CA GLU A 30 -9.10 11.79 5.68
C GLU A 30 -9.33 11.23 7.07
N VAL A 31 -9.94 11.99 7.95
CA VAL A 31 -10.18 11.59 9.34
C VAL A 31 -10.96 10.27 9.41
N GLU A 32 -12.00 10.12 8.59
CA GLU A 32 -12.78 8.89 8.51
C GLU A 32 -11.97 7.73 7.93
N ILE A 33 -11.23 7.97 6.83
CA ILE A 33 -10.41 6.95 6.17
C ILE A 33 -9.32 6.45 7.11
N LEU A 34 -8.57 7.35 7.76
CA LEU A 34 -7.52 6.97 8.71
C LEU A 34 -8.09 6.20 9.91
N ARG A 35 -9.24 6.63 10.44
CA ARG A 35 -9.94 5.90 11.51
C ARG A 35 -10.26 4.47 11.07
N LYS A 36 -10.77 4.27 9.84
CA LYS A 36 -11.06 2.94 9.30
C LYS A 36 -9.82 2.11 9.02
N LEU A 37 -8.74 2.70 8.51
CA LEU A 37 -7.46 2.02 8.29
C LEU A 37 -6.84 1.54 9.61
N LYS A 38 -6.93 2.34 10.67
CA LYS A 38 -6.40 1.99 11.99
C LYS A 38 -7.30 1.03 12.78
N ALA A 39 -8.58 0.92 12.42
CA ALA A 39 -9.53 0.06 13.11
C ALA A 39 -9.29 -1.43 12.87
N SER A 40 -9.83 -2.29 13.75
CA SER A 40 -9.85 -3.73 13.58
C SER A 40 -10.66 -4.16 12.35
N GLY A 41 -10.47 -5.43 11.93
CA GLY A 41 -11.15 -6.05 10.80
C GLY A 41 -10.55 -5.71 9.43
N ALA A 42 -10.90 -6.48 8.44
CA ALA A 42 -10.39 -6.33 7.09
C ALA A 42 -11.07 -5.16 6.35
N LYS A 43 -10.27 -4.37 5.59
CA LYS A 43 -10.77 -3.24 4.79
C LYS A 43 -10.17 -3.25 3.39
N LEU A 44 -10.96 -2.82 2.42
CA LEU A 44 -10.53 -2.58 1.05
C LEU A 44 -10.59 -1.08 0.76
N LEU A 45 -9.43 -0.48 0.55
CA LEU A 45 -9.31 0.94 0.19
C LEU A 45 -9.53 1.08 -1.32
N ILE A 46 -10.71 1.56 -1.70
CA ILE A 46 -11.15 1.59 -3.10
C ILE A 46 -11.05 2.99 -3.69
N GLY A 47 -10.52 3.08 -4.90
CA GLY A 47 -10.45 4.31 -5.67
C GLY A 47 -9.61 4.15 -6.94
N PRO A 48 -9.80 4.99 -7.96
CA PRO A 48 -8.98 4.99 -9.17
C PRO A 48 -7.48 5.15 -8.88
N ARG A 49 -6.64 4.86 -9.86
CA ARG A 49 -5.20 5.11 -9.73
C ARG A 49 -4.94 6.63 -9.64
N GLY A 50 -4.06 7.03 -8.71
CA GLY A 50 -3.73 8.45 -8.50
C GLY A 50 -4.63 9.19 -7.51
N THR A 51 -5.55 8.49 -6.82
CA THR A 51 -6.42 9.08 -5.76
C THR A 51 -5.74 9.23 -4.40
N GLY A 52 -4.48 8.77 -4.23
CA GLY A 52 -3.74 8.92 -2.98
C GLY A 52 -3.85 7.74 -2.01
N LYS A 53 -4.20 6.52 -2.46
CA LYS A 53 -4.27 5.31 -1.61
C LYS A 53 -2.99 5.07 -0.82
N THR A 54 -1.85 5.03 -1.51
CA THR A 54 -0.51 4.89 -0.91
C THR A 54 -0.24 5.97 0.14
N THR A 55 -0.54 7.23 -0.17
CA THR A 55 -0.36 8.37 0.74
C THR A 55 -1.14 8.19 2.03
N LEU A 56 -2.42 7.78 1.95
CA LEU A 56 -3.26 7.53 3.11
C LEU A 56 -2.80 6.31 3.92
N MET A 57 -2.32 5.26 3.25
CA MET A 57 -1.74 4.08 3.93
C MET A 57 -0.45 4.45 4.67
N LEU A 58 0.46 5.20 4.06
CA LEU A 58 1.70 5.65 4.71
C LEU A 58 1.42 6.60 5.87
N LYS A 59 0.42 7.47 5.76
CA LYS A 59 -0.02 8.30 6.89
C LYS A 59 -0.57 7.46 8.03
N ALA A 60 -1.43 6.49 7.73
CA ALA A 60 -1.95 5.57 8.75
C ALA A 60 -0.82 4.75 9.41
N LEU A 61 0.18 4.30 8.62
CA LEU A 61 1.39 3.64 9.12
C LEU A 61 2.12 4.52 10.14
N ASN A 62 2.41 5.77 9.77
CA ASN A 62 3.11 6.71 10.62
C ASN A 62 2.34 6.98 11.92
N GLU A 63 1.04 7.27 11.84
CA GLU A 63 0.22 7.53 13.03
C GLU A 63 0.18 6.32 13.98
N MET A 64 0.09 5.09 13.46
CA MET A 64 0.12 3.87 14.29
C MET A 64 1.51 3.57 14.86
N SER A 65 2.58 3.95 14.17
CA SER A 65 3.96 3.72 14.62
C SER A 65 4.35 4.63 15.78
N PHE A 66 3.96 5.92 15.74
CA PHE A 66 4.39 6.94 16.69
C PHE A 66 3.41 7.22 17.84
N ALA A 67 2.20 6.66 17.79
CA ALA A 67 1.25 6.84 18.89
C ALA A 67 1.77 6.14 20.15
N GLY A 68 2.17 6.90 21.15
CA GLY A 68 2.56 6.38 22.46
C GLY A 68 1.41 5.56 23.07
N GLY A 69 1.68 4.31 23.45
CA GLY A 69 0.67 3.38 23.94
C GLY A 69 -0.19 2.74 22.84
N ALA A 70 0.26 2.77 21.58
CA ALA A 70 -0.46 2.18 20.47
C ALA A 70 -0.62 0.66 20.63
N GLU A 71 -1.85 0.19 20.63
CA GLU A 71 -2.19 -1.25 20.70
C GLU A 71 -1.89 -2.00 19.39
N THR A 72 -1.45 -1.30 18.35
CA THR A 72 -1.38 -1.83 16.99
C THR A 72 0.05 -1.83 16.47
N LEU A 73 0.52 -2.98 15.97
CA LEU A 73 1.72 -3.13 15.16
C LEU A 73 1.34 -2.96 13.68
N PRO A 74 1.66 -1.83 13.03
CA PRO A 74 1.37 -1.65 11.62
C PRO A 74 2.47 -2.28 10.77
N ALA A 75 2.12 -2.92 9.66
CA ALA A 75 3.08 -3.44 8.70
C ALA A 75 2.68 -3.04 7.27
N TYR A 76 3.52 -2.30 6.59
CA TYR A 76 3.33 -1.91 5.20
C TYR A 76 4.05 -2.88 4.27
N VAL A 77 3.33 -3.36 3.27
CA VAL A 77 3.84 -4.31 2.27
C VAL A 77 3.44 -3.81 0.88
N ASN A 78 4.43 -3.50 0.05
CA ASN A 78 4.23 -3.07 -1.32
C ASN A 78 4.57 -4.20 -2.29
N PHE A 79 3.63 -4.50 -3.21
CA PHE A 79 3.75 -5.62 -4.14
C PHE A 79 4.22 -5.23 -5.54
N LYS A 80 4.75 -4.05 -5.77
CA LYS A 80 5.22 -3.59 -7.10
C LYS A 80 6.20 -4.54 -7.80
N THR A 81 7.04 -5.24 -7.03
CA THR A 81 8.04 -6.15 -7.56
C THR A 81 7.48 -7.49 -8.02
N SER A 82 6.20 -7.77 -7.76
CA SER A 82 5.53 -9.03 -8.08
C SER A 82 5.40 -9.33 -9.58
N LEU A 83 5.52 -8.34 -10.46
CA LEU A 83 5.52 -8.54 -11.92
C LEU A 83 6.57 -9.58 -12.37
N ARG A 84 7.65 -9.74 -11.60
CA ARG A 84 8.69 -10.74 -11.84
C ARG A 84 8.23 -12.18 -11.56
N LEU A 85 7.12 -12.38 -10.86
CA LEU A 85 6.55 -13.70 -10.56
C LEU A 85 5.63 -14.24 -11.67
N GLU A 86 5.26 -13.42 -12.67
CA GLU A 86 4.39 -13.85 -13.76
C GLU A 86 4.91 -15.08 -14.52
N PRO A 87 6.24 -15.23 -14.77
CA PRO A 87 6.78 -16.44 -15.38
C PRO A 87 6.49 -17.72 -14.60
N LEU A 88 6.40 -17.69 -13.27
CA LEU A 88 6.06 -18.85 -12.45
C LEU A 88 4.69 -19.43 -12.80
N TYR A 89 3.69 -18.53 -13.05
CA TYR A 89 2.34 -18.94 -13.44
C TYR A 89 2.28 -19.55 -14.84
N LYS A 90 3.24 -19.23 -15.70
CA LYS A 90 3.31 -19.76 -17.07
C LYS A 90 4.07 -21.08 -17.16
N THR A 91 4.99 -21.35 -16.23
CA THR A 91 5.96 -22.46 -16.35
C THR A 91 5.86 -23.52 -15.25
N SER A 92 5.24 -23.21 -14.12
CA SER A 92 5.22 -24.12 -12.95
C SER A 92 3.83 -24.62 -12.63
N GLY A 93 3.66 -25.96 -12.56
CA GLY A 93 2.43 -26.59 -12.07
C GLY A 93 2.11 -26.28 -10.58
N ASN A 94 3.07 -25.68 -9.85
CA ASN A 94 2.93 -25.30 -8.44
C ASN A 94 2.97 -23.77 -8.21
N ALA A 95 2.58 -22.99 -9.21
CA ALA A 95 2.65 -21.53 -9.18
C ALA A 95 1.92 -20.91 -7.98
N THR A 96 0.66 -21.31 -7.76
CA THR A 96 -0.15 -20.87 -6.63
C THR A 96 0.53 -21.16 -5.29
N PHE A 97 1.15 -22.34 -5.14
CA PHE A 97 1.89 -22.69 -3.92
C PHE A 97 3.04 -21.69 -3.67
N TRP A 98 3.91 -21.46 -4.66
CA TRP A 98 5.07 -20.58 -4.51
C TRP A 98 4.65 -19.11 -4.34
N PHE A 99 3.57 -18.70 -4.99
CA PHE A 99 3.01 -17.37 -4.81
C PHE A 99 2.49 -17.18 -3.36
N ASN A 100 1.80 -18.18 -2.80
CA ASN A 100 1.38 -18.14 -1.40
C ASN A 100 2.58 -18.08 -0.44
N GLN A 101 3.65 -18.87 -0.69
CA GLN A 101 4.87 -18.78 0.11
C GLN A 101 5.49 -17.37 0.02
N TRP A 102 5.52 -16.79 -1.17
CA TRP A 102 5.99 -15.43 -1.38
C TRP A 102 5.15 -14.38 -0.64
N LEU A 103 3.82 -14.54 -0.59
CA LEU A 103 2.92 -13.66 0.18
C LEU A 103 3.19 -13.74 1.69
N PHE A 104 3.32 -14.96 2.25
CA PHE A 104 3.65 -15.15 3.66
C PHE A 104 5.01 -14.52 4.03
N LEU A 105 6.03 -14.74 3.19
CA LEU A 105 7.37 -14.17 3.39
C LEU A 105 7.35 -12.65 3.35
N ASN A 106 6.70 -12.03 2.35
CA ASN A 106 6.61 -10.56 2.28
C ASN A 106 5.83 -9.97 3.46
N ALA A 107 4.73 -10.59 3.87
CA ALA A 107 3.99 -10.16 5.05
C ALA A 107 4.85 -10.27 6.32
N GLY A 108 5.59 -11.38 6.47
CA GLY A 108 6.50 -11.58 7.59
C GLY A 108 7.69 -10.59 7.60
N ILE A 109 8.29 -10.33 6.45
CA ILE A 109 9.34 -9.31 6.30
C ILE A 109 8.79 -7.92 6.64
N GLY A 110 7.55 -7.61 6.23
CA GLY A 110 6.88 -6.38 6.60
C GLY A 110 6.74 -6.19 8.11
N LEU A 111 6.43 -7.26 8.86
CA LEU A 111 6.41 -7.24 10.33
C LEU A 111 7.80 -7.04 10.93
N ALA A 112 8.82 -7.72 10.42
CA ALA A 112 10.18 -7.57 10.89
C ALA A 112 10.69 -6.13 10.70
N ASN A 113 10.47 -5.55 9.52
CA ASN A 113 10.80 -4.16 9.23
C ASN A 113 10.08 -3.19 10.18
N SER A 114 8.82 -3.49 10.51
CA SER A 114 8.06 -2.67 11.47
C SER A 114 8.64 -2.74 12.89
N LEU A 115 9.07 -3.91 13.35
CA LEU A 115 9.74 -4.04 14.65
C LEU A 115 11.06 -3.26 14.66
N GLU A 116 11.86 -3.37 13.60
CA GLU A 116 13.11 -2.63 13.44
C GLU A 116 12.89 -1.10 13.48
N ASN A 117 11.90 -0.61 12.72
CA ASN A 117 11.53 0.81 12.68
C ASN A 117 11.01 1.34 14.03
N LEU A 118 10.46 0.46 14.86
CA LEU A 118 10.04 0.78 16.23
C LEU A 118 11.17 0.65 17.26
N GLY A 119 12.40 0.29 16.82
CA GLY A 119 13.60 0.21 17.67
C GLY A 119 13.78 -1.16 18.37
N PHE A 120 13.03 -2.18 17.99
CA PHE A 120 13.21 -3.53 18.56
C PHE A 120 14.32 -4.28 17.82
N SER A 121 15.38 -4.65 18.54
CA SER A 121 16.50 -5.42 17.99
C SER A 121 16.19 -6.92 17.85
N SER A 122 15.20 -7.43 18.59
CA SER A 122 14.81 -8.83 18.52
C SER A 122 13.92 -9.06 17.30
N GLN A 123 14.37 -9.91 16.38
CA GLN A 123 13.62 -10.30 15.22
C GLN A 123 13.28 -11.81 15.31
N PRO A 124 11.99 -12.18 15.44
CA PRO A 124 11.59 -13.56 15.45
C PRO A 124 11.83 -14.21 14.08
N LYS A 125 11.93 -15.51 14.06
CA LYS A 125 12.18 -16.27 12.84
C LYS A 125 10.85 -16.68 12.18
N ILE A 126 10.74 -16.45 10.88
CA ILE A 126 9.58 -16.93 10.11
C ILE A 126 9.80 -18.40 9.77
N ASN A 127 8.99 -19.31 10.33
CA ASN A 127 9.16 -20.76 10.10
C ASN A 127 10.61 -21.23 10.34
N ASN A 128 11.21 -20.82 11.45
CA ASN A 128 12.62 -21.02 11.81
C ASN A 128 13.65 -20.35 10.88
N LEU A 129 13.22 -19.60 9.86
CA LEU A 129 14.09 -18.89 8.94
C LEU A 129 14.45 -17.51 9.51
N PRO A 130 15.74 -17.14 9.54
CA PRO A 130 16.16 -15.77 9.75
C PRO A 130 15.59 -14.84 8.67
N ILE A 131 15.32 -13.58 9.01
CA ILE A 131 14.75 -12.59 8.07
C ILE A 131 15.61 -12.44 6.80
N GLU A 132 16.92 -12.47 6.93
CA GLU A 132 17.82 -12.40 5.75
C GLU A 132 17.68 -13.62 4.82
N THR A 133 17.39 -14.79 5.37
CA THR A 133 17.08 -15.97 4.55
C THR A 133 15.71 -15.83 3.88
N ALA A 134 14.71 -15.30 4.59
CA ALA A 134 13.39 -15.01 4.03
C ALA A 134 13.49 -14.02 2.84
N LYS A 135 14.29 -12.94 2.97
CA LYS A 135 14.57 -11.99 1.88
C LYS A 135 15.22 -12.69 0.67
N LYS A 136 16.22 -13.55 0.89
CA LYS A 136 16.85 -14.33 -0.20
C LYS A 136 15.88 -15.25 -0.92
N ILE A 137 14.93 -15.87 -0.20
CA ILE A 137 13.90 -16.70 -0.84
C ILE A 137 12.98 -15.83 -1.70
N VAL A 138 12.55 -14.67 -1.20
CA VAL A 138 11.74 -13.71 -1.96
C VAL A 138 12.46 -13.28 -3.24
N ASP A 139 13.74 -12.91 -3.16
CA ASP A 139 14.56 -12.51 -4.30
C ASP A 139 14.72 -13.66 -5.33
N SER A 140 14.95 -14.90 -4.84
CA SER A 140 15.03 -16.08 -5.70
C SER A 140 13.73 -16.35 -6.44
N LEU A 141 12.59 -16.25 -5.76
CA LEU A 141 11.27 -16.39 -6.40
C LEU A 141 11.03 -15.29 -7.44
N GLN A 142 11.40 -14.05 -7.15
CA GLN A 142 11.26 -12.92 -8.09
C GLN A 142 12.21 -13.02 -9.31
N SER A 143 13.37 -13.64 -9.14
CA SER A 143 14.31 -13.88 -10.25
C SER A 143 13.99 -15.17 -11.05
N GLY A 144 13.00 -15.97 -10.59
CA GLY A 144 12.64 -17.24 -11.20
C GLY A 144 13.55 -18.42 -10.81
N ASP A 145 14.45 -18.23 -9.85
CA ASP A 145 15.34 -19.28 -9.34
C ASP A 145 14.62 -20.15 -8.29
N LEU A 146 13.75 -21.03 -8.78
CA LEU A 146 13.00 -21.96 -7.93
C LEU A 146 13.88 -22.98 -7.21
N ASP A 147 15.04 -23.34 -7.75
CA ASP A 147 15.90 -24.35 -7.14
C ASP A 147 16.56 -23.80 -5.87
N THR A 148 16.99 -22.55 -5.90
CA THR A 148 17.48 -21.86 -4.69
C THR A 148 16.36 -21.66 -3.69
N ALA A 149 15.17 -21.23 -4.13
CA ALA A 149 14.02 -21.09 -3.22
C ALA A 149 13.66 -22.41 -2.52
N LYS A 150 13.63 -23.55 -3.26
CA LYS A 150 13.37 -24.89 -2.69
C LYS A 150 14.42 -25.32 -1.69
N LYS A 151 15.70 -25.03 -1.94
CA LYS A 151 16.80 -25.38 -1.03
C LYS A 151 16.75 -24.59 0.29
N LEU A 152 16.33 -23.32 0.22
CA LEU A 152 16.27 -22.44 1.39
C LEU A 152 14.98 -22.62 2.17
N LEU A 153 13.85 -22.91 1.51
CA LEU A 153 12.56 -23.17 2.13
C LEU A 153 12.34 -24.68 2.23
N GLU A 154 12.93 -25.31 3.24
CA GLU A 154 12.84 -26.77 3.46
C GLU A 154 11.42 -27.23 3.78
N THR A 155 10.68 -26.42 4.54
CA THR A 155 9.29 -26.69 4.91
C THR A 155 8.39 -25.52 4.52
N PRO A 156 7.19 -25.78 3.97
CA PRO A 156 6.25 -24.72 3.62
C PRO A 156 5.80 -23.92 4.84
N ILE A 157 5.62 -22.63 4.65
CA ILE A 157 4.99 -21.77 5.66
C ILE A 157 3.49 -22.03 5.64
N THR A 158 2.95 -22.49 6.74
CA THR A 158 1.52 -22.69 6.95
C THR A 158 0.90 -21.48 7.64
N ILE A 159 -0.44 -21.37 7.60
CA ILE A 159 -1.15 -20.32 8.35
C ILE A 159 -0.90 -20.43 9.86
N SER A 160 -0.71 -21.64 10.39
CA SER A 160 -0.41 -21.85 11.82
C SER A 160 0.94 -21.27 12.19
N GLU A 161 1.97 -21.50 11.37
CA GLU A 161 3.32 -20.96 11.57
C GLU A 161 3.34 -19.46 11.43
N PHE A 162 2.64 -18.92 10.42
CA PHE A 162 2.50 -17.48 10.24
C PHE A 162 1.79 -16.81 11.43
N ASN A 163 0.73 -17.42 11.95
CA ASN A 163 0.04 -16.95 13.16
C ASN A 163 0.93 -17.02 14.41
N SER A 164 1.78 -18.04 14.52
CA SER A 164 2.74 -18.16 15.63
C SER A 164 3.80 -17.06 15.55
N TYR A 165 4.37 -16.83 14.37
CA TYR A 165 5.30 -15.76 14.10
C TYR A 165 4.67 -14.37 14.39
N SER A 166 3.43 -14.15 13.95
CA SER A 166 2.69 -12.90 14.19
C SER A 166 2.48 -12.63 15.69
N ARG A 167 2.16 -13.67 16.46
CA ARG A 167 2.04 -13.55 17.93
C ARG A 167 3.36 -13.25 18.60
N GLU A 168 4.45 -13.85 18.14
CA GLU A 168 5.78 -13.57 18.66
C GLU A 168 6.18 -12.10 18.40
N CYS A 169 5.90 -11.56 17.20
CA CYS A 169 6.07 -10.15 16.90
C CYS A 169 5.26 -9.24 17.84
N LEU A 170 4.00 -9.59 18.10
CA LEU A 170 3.15 -8.82 19.03
C LEU A 170 3.70 -8.84 20.47
N ASN A 171 4.19 -10.01 20.93
CA ASN A 171 4.76 -10.16 22.27
C ASN A 171 6.05 -9.32 22.43
N ILE A 172 6.91 -9.27 21.41
CA ILE A 172 8.15 -8.48 21.44
C ILE A 172 7.85 -6.98 21.62
N CYS A 173 6.83 -6.47 20.94
CA CYS A 173 6.50 -5.04 21.00
C CYS A 173 5.36 -4.72 21.99
N GLU A 174 4.86 -5.69 22.74
CA GLU A 174 3.77 -5.53 23.71
C GLU A 174 2.51 -4.92 23.12
N ARG A 175 2.21 -5.25 21.83
CA ARG A 175 1.03 -4.76 21.13
C ARG A 175 -0.02 -5.86 20.99
N LEU A 176 -1.30 -5.46 20.84
CA LEU A 176 -2.44 -6.39 20.87
C LEU A 176 -2.84 -6.91 19.49
N ARG A 177 -2.57 -6.14 18.44
CA ARG A 177 -3.00 -6.49 17.07
C ARG A 177 -2.05 -5.98 16.01
N ILE A 178 -2.10 -6.65 14.86
CA ILE A 178 -1.40 -6.26 13.64
C ILE A 178 -2.39 -5.61 12.68
N VAL A 179 -1.98 -4.52 12.03
CA VAL A 179 -2.63 -3.97 10.85
C VAL A 179 -1.68 -4.09 9.68
N PHE A 180 -2.00 -4.97 8.73
CA PHE A 180 -1.31 -5.01 7.45
C PHE A 180 -1.88 -3.95 6.50
N LEU A 181 -1.01 -3.25 5.82
CA LEU A 181 -1.31 -2.28 4.77
C LEU A 181 -0.69 -2.81 3.46
N PHE A 182 -1.49 -3.56 2.69
CA PHE A 182 -1.09 -4.15 1.42
C PHE A 182 -1.35 -3.18 0.28
N ASP A 183 -0.29 -2.71 -0.34
CA ASP A 183 -0.38 -1.75 -1.45
C ASP A 183 -0.01 -2.39 -2.80
N ASP A 184 -0.56 -1.83 -3.87
CA ASP A 184 -0.37 -2.25 -5.27
C ASP A 184 -0.77 -3.70 -5.61
N ALA A 185 -1.39 -4.46 -4.72
CA ALA A 185 -1.79 -5.85 -4.98
C ALA A 185 -2.68 -5.99 -6.24
N ALA A 186 -3.70 -5.15 -6.38
CA ALA A 186 -4.63 -5.22 -7.51
C ALA A 186 -4.05 -4.67 -8.83
N HIS A 187 -2.88 -4.01 -8.80
CA HIS A 187 -2.24 -3.46 -10.00
C HIS A 187 -1.05 -4.29 -10.46
N ALA A 188 -0.29 -4.82 -9.52
CA ALA A 188 0.91 -5.57 -9.80
C ALA A 188 0.63 -7.04 -10.15
N PHE A 189 -0.53 -7.57 -9.77
CA PHE A 189 -0.89 -8.97 -9.93
C PHE A 189 -1.72 -9.23 -11.20
N SER A 190 -1.46 -10.37 -11.87
CA SER A 190 -2.37 -10.93 -12.87
C SER A 190 -3.71 -11.32 -12.22
N SER A 191 -4.75 -11.57 -13.02
CA SER A 191 -6.07 -11.96 -12.50
C SER A 191 -6.03 -13.18 -11.59
N ASP A 192 -5.20 -14.18 -11.90
CA ASP A 192 -5.06 -15.39 -11.08
C ASP A 192 -4.31 -15.09 -9.78
N GLN A 193 -3.23 -14.30 -9.83
CA GLN A 193 -2.51 -13.84 -8.66
C GLN A 193 -3.38 -12.99 -7.74
N GLN A 194 -4.26 -12.14 -8.31
CA GLN A 194 -5.21 -11.37 -7.50
C GLN A 194 -6.18 -12.28 -6.74
N ARG A 195 -6.70 -13.35 -7.37
CA ARG A 195 -7.57 -14.33 -6.70
C ARG A 195 -6.84 -15.03 -5.55
N ASP A 196 -5.63 -15.52 -5.80
CA ASP A 196 -4.79 -16.16 -4.77
C ASP A 196 -4.45 -15.17 -3.63
N PHE A 197 -4.18 -13.90 -3.94
CA PHE A 197 -3.98 -12.86 -2.94
C PHE A 197 -5.22 -12.62 -2.07
N PHE A 198 -6.43 -12.58 -2.63
CA PHE A 198 -7.64 -12.39 -1.83
C PHE A 198 -8.00 -13.61 -0.99
N ASP A 199 -7.62 -14.82 -1.42
CA ASP A 199 -7.69 -16.02 -0.57
C ASP A 199 -6.71 -15.95 0.59
N PHE A 200 -5.46 -15.54 0.34
CA PHE A 200 -4.47 -15.27 1.38
C PHE A 200 -4.96 -14.16 2.34
N PHE A 201 -5.45 -13.03 1.81
CA PHE A 201 -5.96 -11.90 2.59
C PHE A 201 -7.07 -12.32 3.56
N ARG A 202 -8.00 -13.17 3.10
CA ARG A 202 -9.05 -13.75 3.94
C ARG A 202 -8.50 -14.73 4.96
N LEU A 203 -7.52 -15.55 4.57
CA LEU A 203 -6.93 -16.59 5.40
C LEU A 203 -6.19 -16.02 6.61
N ILE A 204 -5.45 -14.92 6.46
CA ILE A 204 -4.70 -14.31 7.56
C ILE A 204 -5.57 -13.47 8.50
N LYS A 205 -6.79 -13.11 8.10
CA LYS A 205 -7.71 -12.32 8.92
C LYS A 205 -8.03 -13.05 10.21
N SER A 206 -7.82 -12.38 11.35
CA SER A 206 -8.12 -12.94 12.68
C SER A 206 -8.43 -11.79 13.66
N PRO A 207 -8.85 -12.08 14.91
CA PRO A 207 -9.03 -11.04 15.92
C PRO A 207 -7.77 -10.18 16.16
N SER A 208 -6.58 -10.77 16.02
CA SER A 208 -5.30 -10.08 16.19
C SER A 208 -4.67 -9.60 14.87
N ILE A 209 -5.22 -9.96 13.71
CA ILE A 209 -4.68 -9.55 12.39
C ILE A 209 -5.79 -8.89 11.57
N SER A 210 -5.57 -7.66 11.18
CA SER A 210 -6.51 -6.79 10.45
C SER A 210 -5.91 -6.35 9.12
N PRO A 211 -6.06 -7.14 8.04
CA PRO A 211 -5.49 -6.79 6.74
C PRO A 211 -6.27 -5.65 6.08
N LYS A 212 -5.54 -4.73 5.43
CA LYS A 212 -6.06 -3.65 4.57
C LYS A 212 -5.42 -3.78 3.21
N ALA A 213 -6.18 -3.63 2.13
CA ALA A 213 -5.63 -3.71 0.78
C ALA A 213 -6.13 -2.54 -0.09
N ALA A 214 -5.21 -1.97 -0.89
CA ALA A 214 -5.55 -1.02 -1.92
C ALA A 214 -6.11 -1.76 -3.14
N ILE A 215 -7.30 -1.37 -3.59
CA ILE A 215 -7.96 -1.97 -4.75
C ILE A 215 -8.39 -0.91 -5.76
N TYR A 216 -8.67 -1.36 -6.99
CA TYR A 216 -9.06 -0.49 -8.10
C TYR A 216 -10.41 -0.92 -8.67
N PRO A 217 -11.37 0.01 -8.81
CA PRO A 217 -12.67 -0.30 -9.42
C PRO A 217 -12.52 -0.89 -10.82
N GLY A 218 -13.25 -1.96 -11.11
CA GLY A 218 -13.34 -2.56 -12.44
C GLY A 218 -12.14 -3.39 -12.92
N VAL A 219 -11.00 -3.40 -12.16
CA VAL A 219 -9.81 -4.18 -12.54
C VAL A 219 -9.39 -5.17 -11.45
N THR A 220 -10.00 -5.10 -10.27
CA THR A 220 -9.71 -6.04 -9.18
C THR A 220 -10.52 -7.32 -9.34
N ASN A 221 -9.82 -8.46 -9.37
CA ASN A 221 -10.42 -9.79 -9.50
C ASN A 221 -10.38 -10.50 -8.14
N PHE A 222 -11.54 -10.73 -7.57
CA PHE A 222 -11.68 -11.50 -6.33
C PHE A 222 -11.76 -13.00 -6.63
N SER A 223 -11.36 -13.84 -5.67
CA SER A 223 -11.64 -15.27 -5.74
C SER A 223 -13.15 -15.53 -5.56
N SER A 224 -13.61 -16.69 -6.00
CA SER A 224 -15.02 -17.11 -5.82
C SER A 224 -15.42 -17.25 -4.35
N ALA A 225 -14.44 -17.42 -3.47
CA ALA A 225 -14.64 -17.57 -2.04
C ALA A 225 -14.61 -16.23 -1.27
N PHE A 226 -14.24 -15.12 -1.93
CA PHE A 226 -14.14 -13.81 -1.30
C PHE A 226 -15.40 -12.97 -1.57
N HIS A 227 -16.08 -12.58 -0.49
CA HIS A 227 -17.31 -11.80 -0.55
C HIS A 227 -17.10 -10.41 0.02
N VAL A 228 -17.07 -9.41 -0.87
CA VAL A 228 -16.99 -7.99 -0.48
C VAL A 228 -18.21 -7.62 0.38
N GLY A 229 -17.97 -6.88 1.46
CA GLY A 229 -18.96 -6.54 2.48
C GLY A 229 -19.05 -7.55 3.63
N HIS A 230 -18.80 -8.83 3.37
CA HIS A 230 -18.71 -9.86 4.41
C HIS A 230 -17.27 -10.09 4.88
N ASP A 231 -16.35 -10.36 3.95
CA ASP A 231 -14.95 -10.63 4.29
C ASP A 231 -14.17 -9.34 4.57
N ALA A 232 -14.49 -8.25 3.88
CA ALA A 232 -13.88 -6.94 4.10
C ALA A 232 -14.87 -5.80 3.82
N GLU A 233 -14.81 -4.75 4.64
CA GLU A 233 -15.53 -3.50 4.41
C GLU A 233 -14.82 -2.66 3.34
N GLN A 234 -15.58 -2.05 2.45
CA GLN A 234 -15.08 -1.08 1.48
C GLN A 234 -14.94 0.31 2.10
N VAL A 235 -13.83 0.96 1.81
CA VAL A 235 -13.54 2.35 2.17
C VAL A 235 -13.26 3.12 0.90
N ASP A 236 -14.24 3.86 0.43
CA ASP A 236 -14.12 4.66 -0.79
C ASP A 236 -13.37 5.95 -0.51
N ILE A 237 -12.26 6.15 -1.25
CA ILE A 237 -11.43 7.34 -1.16
C ILE A 237 -11.59 8.27 -2.37
N TRP A 238 -12.40 7.91 -3.35
CA TRP A 238 -12.66 8.81 -4.44
C TRP A 238 -13.41 10.05 -3.96
N LEU A 239 -12.94 11.21 -4.38
CA LEU A 239 -13.58 12.48 -4.07
C LEU A 239 -14.43 12.92 -5.24
N ASP A 240 -15.75 12.95 -5.02
CA ASP A 240 -16.71 13.40 -6.02
C ASP A 240 -16.44 14.88 -6.37
N PRO A 241 -16.35 15.22 -7.67
CA PRO A 241 -16.22 16.62 -8.10
C PRO A 241 -17.34 17.55 -7.65
N THR A 242 -18.50 17.00 -7.25
CA THR A 242 -19.62 17.77 -6.69
C THR A 242 -19.48 18.06 -5.18
N ASP A 243 -18.50 17.44 -4.48
CA ASP A 243 -18.24 17.74 -3.06
C ASP A 243 -17.82 19.22 -2.92
N PRO A 244 -18.46 20.00 -2.02
CA PRO A 244 -18.13 21.43 -1.85
C PRO A 244 -16.65 21.70 -1.50
N ARG A 245 -15.93 20.71 -0.96
CA ARG A 245 -14.51 20.80 -0.60
C ARG A 245 -13.57 20.48 -1.76
N TYR A 246 -14.09 19.97 -2.88
CA TYR A 246 -13.32 19.43 -4.00
C TYR A 246 -12.36 20.47 -4.61
N LEU A 247 -12.87 21.63 -5.01
CA LEU A 247 -12.07 22.68 -5.65
C LEU A 247 -10.98 23.21 -4.71
N ASN A 248 -11.30 23.39 -3.44
CA ASN A 248 -10.33 23.83 -2.43
C ASN A 248 -9.23 22.79 -2.20
N PHE A 249 -9.59 21.51 -2.18
CA PHE A 249 -8.62 20.41 -2.10
C PHE A 249 -7.68 20.41 -3.30
N MET A 250 -8.21 20.49 -4.53
CA MET A 250 -7.39 20.53 -5.75
C MET A 250 -6.50 21.77 -5.82
N ARG A 251 -6.99 22.93 -5.34
CA ARG A 251 -6.19 24.16 -5.26
C ARG A 251 -5.03 24.01 -4.28
N SER A 252 -5.29 23.48 -3.10
CA SER A 252 -4.25 23.23 -2.10
C SER A 252 -3.22 22.21 -2.60
N LEU A 253 -3.66 21.19 -3.34
CA LEU A 253 -2.76 20.19 -3.93
C LEU A 253 -1.79 20.82 -4.92
N VAL A 254 -2.26 21.68 -5.81
CA VAL A 254 -1.44 22.35 -6.82
C VAL A 254 -0.49 23.35 -6.15
N SER A 255 -1.01 24.20 -5.25
CA SER A 255 -0.20 25.24 -4.59
C SER A 255 0.95 24.67 -3.75
N ARG A 256 0.79 23.51 -3.13
CA ARG A 256 1.88 22.86 -2.37
C ARG A 256 2.96 22.20 -3.23
N ARG A 257 2.68 22.01 -4.51
CA ARG A 257 3.62 21.37 -5.45
C ARG A 257 4.34 22.39 -6.34
N LEU A 258 3.84 23.61 -6.44
CA LEU A 258 4.47 24.67 -7.21
C LEU A 258 5.47 25.42 -6.32
N SER A 259 6.66 25.72 -6.86
CA SER A 259 7.55 26.71 -6.26
C SER A 259 6.93 28.10 -6.41
N ASP A 260 7.27 29.02 -5.50
CA ASP A 260 6.74 30.42 -5.53
C ASP A 260 6.98 31.11 -6.87
N SER A 261 8.11 30.83 -7.53
CA SER A 261 8.42 31.39 -8.87
C SER A 261 7.51 30.80 -9.95
N THR A 262 7.17 29.53 -9.88
CA THR A 262 6.28 28.86 -10.85
C THR A 262 4.82 29.22 -10.58
N ALA A 263 4.42 29.34 -9.32
CA ALA A 263 3.09 29.80 -8.93
C ALA A 263 2.80 31.23 -9.42
N THR A 264 3.82 32.12 -9.42
CA THR A 264 3.72 33.48 -9.92
C THR A 264 3.63 33.53 -11.45
N ALA A 265 4.29 32.58 -12.15
CA ALA A 265 4.24 32.47 -13.60
C ALA A 265 2.94 31.83 -14.12
N LEU A 266 2.33 30.97 -13.30
CA LEU A 266 1.11 30.22 -13.62
C LEU A 266 -0.11 30.93 -13.02
N THR A 267 -0.45 32.12 -13.51
CA THR A 267 -1.73 32.78 -13.19
C THR A 267 -2.88 32.05 -13.91
N LEU A 268 -3.24 30.87 -13.42
CA LEU A 268 -4.50 30.23 -13.81
C LEU A 268 -5.65 31.09 -13.30
N ASP A 269 -6.42 31.66 -14.21
CA ASP A 269 -7.69 32.26 -13.83
C ASP A 269 -8.63 31.21 -13.21
N ASP A 270 -9.59 31.67 -12.42
CA ASP A 270 -10.51 30.76 -11.71
C ASP A 270 -11.31 29.85 -12.64
N SER A 271 -11.65 30.29 -13.85
CA SER A 271 -12.42 29.49 -14.80
C SER A 271 -11.58 28.36 -15.40
N THR A 272 -10.34 28.65 -15.78
CA THR A 272 -9.38 27.64 -16.28
C THR A 272 -9.04 26.63 -15.19
N PHE A 273 -8.80 27.10 -13.95
CA PHE A 273 -8.56 26.21 -12.83
C PHE A 273 -9.73 25.25 -12.56
N GLN A 274 -10.98 25.77 -12.55
CA GLN A 274 -12.18 24.96 -12.36
C GLN A 274 -12.34 23.91 -13.47
N LEU A 275 -12.09 24.30 -14.72
CA LEU A 275 -12.16 23.39 -15.86
C LEU A 275 -11.15 22.22 -15.70
N LEU A 276 -9.90 22.51 -15.32
CA LEU A 276 -8.87 21.50 -15.09
C LEU A 276 -9.25 20.59 -13.91
N ALA A 277 -9.69 21.18 -12.80
CA ALA A 277 -10.07 20.44 -11.61
C ALA A 277 -11.24 19.49 -11.91
N LEU A 278 -12.30 19.93 -12.60
CA LEU A 278 -13.41 19.10 -13.00
C LEU A 278 -12.98 18.01 -14.00
N SER A 279 -12.08 18.33 -14.93
CA SER A 279 -11.51 17.37 -15.89
C SER A 279 -10.65 16.29 -15.21
N ALA A 280 -10.04 16.61 -14.07
CA ALA A 280 -9.30 15.64 -13.26
C ALA A 280 -10.21 14.56 -12.64
N PHE A 281 -11.51 14.79 -12.57
CA PHE A 281 -12.54 13.86 -12.16
C PHE A 281 -12.25 13.15 -10.81
N GLY A 282 -11.87 13.92 -9.79
CA GLY A 282 -11.57 13.39 -8.46
C GLY A 282 -10.24 12.65 -8.35
N ILE A 283 -9.35 12.77 -9.34
CA ILE A 283 -8.05 12.10 -9.36
C ILE A 283 -6.93 13.15 -9.22
N PRO A 284 -6.32 13.31 -8.03
CA PRO A 284 -5.25 14.27 -7.78
C PRO A 284 -4.09 14.21 -8.78
N ARG A 285 -3.65 13.00 -9.15
CA ARG A 285 -2.56 12.81 -10.12
C ARG A 285 -2.90 13.38 -11.50
N ASN A 286 -4.15 13.25 -11.95
CA ASN A 286 -4.57 13.84 -13.24
C ASN A 286 -4.50 15.35 -13.20
N MET A 287 -4.94 15.98 -12.10
CA MET A 287 -4.81 17.43 -11.91
C MET A 287 -3.36 17.87 -11.99
N LEU A 288 -2.46 17.21 -11.27
CA LEU A 288 -1.03 17.53 -11.28
C LEU A 288 -0.42 17.36 -12.69
N ASN A 289 -0.77 16.30 -13.42
CA ASN A 289 -0.27 16.06 -14.77
C ASN A 289 -0.75 17.13 -15.75
N MET A 290 -2.01 17.57 -15.67
CA MET A 290 -2.55 18.62 -16.52
C MET A 290 -1.88 19.96 -16.23
N VAL A 291 -1.68 20.31 -14.96
CA VAL A 291 -0.97 21.53 -14.56
C VAL A 291 0.49 21.48 -15.02
N LEU A 292 1.17 20.35 -14.85
CA LEU A 292 2.55 20.16 -15.34
C LEU A 292 2.65 20.36 -16.86
N SER A 293 1.69 19.84 -17.62
CA SER A 293 1.66 20.01 -19.08
C SER A 293 1.48 21.47 -19.49
N LEU A 294 0.81 22.29 -18.68
CA LEU A 294 0.68 23.72 -18.95
C LEU A 294 1.95 24.53 -18.64
N ILE A 295 2.76 24.05 -17.69
CA ILE A 295 4.05 24.70 -17.36
C ILE A 295 5.07 24.52 -18.50
N HIS A 296 4.93 23.49 -19.32
CA HIS A 296 5.83 23.14 -20.42
C HIS A 296 5.45 23.76 -21.76
N ILE A 297 4.34 24.48 -21.86
CA ILE A 297 3.93 25.21 -23.05
C ILE A 297 4.40 26.66 -22.98
#